data_f1591de23ce8fadd382cc89874d70653
#
_entry.id   f1591de23ce8fadd382cc89874d70653
#
_cell.length_a   1.000
_cell.length_b   1.000
_cell.length_c   1.000
_cell.angle_alpha   90.00
_cell.angle_beta   90.00
_cell.angle_gamma   90.00
#
_symmetry.space_group_name_H-M   'P 1'
#
loop_
_entity.id
_entity.type
_entity.pdbx_description
1 polymer ?
#
loop_
_entity_poly.entity_id
_entity_poly.type
_entity_poly.pdbx_seq_one_letter_code
_entity_poly.pdbx_strand_id
1 'polypeptide(L)'
;DELLRCMPDKPGDFNQALMELGATVCLPNGEPKCNECPWKSVCKARKLNVIAELPVKNKPQKRRIEERTLILLSGTKGIALRKRPAKGLLAGMYEIPAIDGFKEEAEVLTYVRGIGYHPLHIKEIETHVHIFSHIEWHMKAFLLRIDEISDSMKKDKRNDFFFVEPDEIKDKFPLPSAFAPYRKYIER
;
A
#
# COMPACT_ATOMS: atom_id res chain seq x y z
N ASP A 1 -12.17 28.74 -6.04
CA ASP A 1 -12.36 29.42 -7.36
C ASP A 1 -11.52 30.68 -7.56
N GLU A 2 -11.25 31.49 -6.52
CA GLU A 2 -10.39 32.69 -6.63
C GLU A 2 -8.94 32.34 -6.98
N LEU A 3 -8.38 31.30 -6.37
CA LEU A 3 -7.01 30.82 -6.65
C LEU A 3 -6.84 30.36 -8.10
N LEU A 4 -7.87 29.73 -8.67
CA LEU A 4 -7.85 29.27 -10.07
C LEU A 4 -7.86 30.45 -11.06
N ARG A 5 -8.46 31.56 -10.69
CA ARG A 5 -8.49 32.80 -11.53
C ARG A 5 -7.16 33.53 -11.54
N CYS A 6 -6.36 33.34 -10.49
CA CYS A 6 -5.05 33.97 -10.35
C CYS A 6 -3.89 33.03 -10.72
N MET A 7 -4.20 31.88 -11.33
CA MET A 7 -3.18 30.90 -11.68
C MET A 7 -2.33 31.42 -12.86
N PRO A 8 -1.00 31.39 -12.72
CA PRO A 8 -0.12 31.79 -13.82
C PRO A 8 -0.10 30.71 -14.93
N ASP A 9 0.50 31.04 -16.07
CA ASP A 9 0.62 30.16 -17.25
C ASP A 9 1.28 28.81 -16.97
N LYS A 10 1.95 28.67 -15.82
CA LYS A 10 2.59 27.43 -15.34
C LYS A 10 1.93 26.93 -14.04
N PRO A 11 0.80 26.23 -14.12
CA PRO A 11 0.08 25.75 -12.94
C PRO A 11 0.90 24.81 -12.05
N GLY A 12 1.79 24.01 -12.64
CA GLY A 12 2.65 23.10 -11.91
C GLY A 12 3.63 23.82 -10.97
N ASP A 13 4.29 24.87 -11.47
CA ASP A 13 5.23 25.68 -10.67
C ASP A 13 4.49 26.39 -9.53
N PHE A 14 3.28 26.88 -9.80
CA PHE A 14 2.45 27.53 -8.78
C PHE A 14 2.05 26.54 -7.66
N ASN A 15 1.59 25.35 -8.02
CA ASN A 15 1.24 24.31 -7.05
C ASN A 15 2.45 23.89 -6.22
N GLN A 16 3.61 23.74 -6.85
CA GLN A 16 4.86 23.43 -6.15
C GLN A 16 5.24 24.55 -5.17
N ALA A 17 5.16 25.81 -5.59
CA ALA A 17 5.43 26.95 -4.73
C ALA A 17 4.49 27.04 -3.52
N LEU A 18 3.21 26.68 -3.68
CA LEU A 18 2.26 26.57 -2.56
C LEU A 18 2.67 25.50 -1.55
N MET A 19 3.09 24.33 -2.01
CA MET A 19 3.55 23.25 -1.13
C MET A 19 4.83 23.65 -0.38
N GLU A 20 5.78 24.27 -1.07
CA GLU A 20 7.02 24.77 -0.47
C GLU A 20 6.75 25.89 0.54
N LEU A 21 5.85 26.81 0.25
CA LEU A 21 5.46 27.84 1.21
C LEU A 21 4.90 27.21 2.50
N GLY A 22 4.09 26.17 2.38
CA GLY A 22 3.56 25.42 3.53
C GLY A 22 4.60 24.62 4.29
N ALA A 23 5.68 24.18 3.63
CA ALA A 23 6.75 23.40 4.23
C ALA A 23 7.86 24.27 4.87
N THR A 24 8.11 25.49 4.38
CA THR A 24 9.29 26.28 4.75
C THR A 24 8.98 27.58 5.49
N VAL A 25 7.83 28.17 5.22
CA VAL A 25 7.43 29.49 5.74
C VAL A 25 6.17 29.42 6.59
N CYS A 26 5.07 28.91 6.04
CA CYS A 26 3.78 28.80 6.72
C CYS A 26 3.66 27.45 7.44
N LEU A 27 4.48 27.26 8.46
CA LEU A 27 4.64 25.97 9.12
C LEU A 27 3.39 25.55 9.89
N PRO A 28 2.83 24.34 9.63
CA PRO A 28 1.62 23.88 10.31
C PRO A 28 1.90 23.33 11.72
N ASN A 29 3.16 23.04 12.05
CA ASN A 29 3.61 22.45 13.30
C ASN A 29 4.77 23.29 13.90
N GLY A 30 4.56 24.55 14.14
CA GLY A 30 5.59 25.42 14.68
C GLY A 30 5.20 26.88 14.53
N GLU A 31 6.12 27.78 14.83
CA GLU A 31 5.92 29.21 14.64
C GLU A 31 6.14 29.56 13.15
N PRO A 32 5.10 30.04 12.45
CA PRO A 32 5.24 30.39 11.03
C PRO A 32 6.03 31.68 10.85
N LYS A 33 6.87 31.70 9.83
CA LYS A 33 7.76 32.84 9.49
C LYS A 33 7.00 33.92 8.72
N CYS A 34 5.97 34.50 9.34
CA CYS A 34 5.05 35.42 8.69
C CYS A 34 5.70 36.67 8.11
N ASN A 35 6.84 37.11 8.67
CA ASN A 35 7.59 38.27 8.18
C ASN A 35 8.33 38.00 6.86
N GLU A 36 8.68 36.72 6.60
CA GLU A 36 9.33 36.27 5.36
C GLU A 36 8.30 35.87 4.29
N CYS A 37 7.02 35.78 4.66
CA CYS A 37 5.98 35.27 3.76
C CYS A 37 5.70 36.27 2.60
N PRO A 38 5.78 35.82 1.34
CA PRO A 38 5.48 36.67 0.19
C PRO A 38 4.02 37.17 0.17
N TRP A 39 3.11 36.47 0.85
CA TRP A 39 1.70 36.83 0.96
C TRP A 39 1.34 37.59 2.24
N LYS A 40 2.31 38.07 2.98
CA LYS A 40 2.06 38.77 4.27
C LYS A 40 1.08 39.94 4.18
N SER A 41 1.08 40.66 3.06
CA SER A 41 0.20 41.85 2.85
C SER A 41 -1.26 41.46 2.58
N VAL A 42 -1.52 40.29 1.97
CA VAL A 42 -2.85 39.83 1.59
C VAL A 42 -3.39 38.73 2.49
N CYS A 43 -2.59 38.23 3.41
CA CYS A 43 -2.92 37.12 4.28
C CYS A 43 -4.09 37.46 5.22
N LYS A 44 -5.22 36.77 5.02
CA LYS A 44 -6.42 36.92 5.86
C LYS A 44 -6.17 36.49 7.31
N ALA A 45 -5.45 35.37 7.52
CA ALA A 45 -5.14 34.85 8.87
C ALA A 45 -4.33 35.89 9.68
N ARG A 46 -3.38 36.57 9.05
CA ARG A 46 -2.61 37.64 9.68
C ARG A 46 -3.47 38.86 10.00
N LYS A 47 -4.32 39.27 9.06
CA LYS A 47 -5.22 40.41 9.24
C LYS A 47 -6.23 40.19 10.38
N LEU A 48 -6.71 38.98 10.53
CA LEU A 48 -7.68 38.58 11.56
C LEU A 48 -7.02 38.13 12.86
N ASN A 49 -5.70 38.06 12.93
CA ASN A 49 -4.91 37.59 14.08
C ASN A 49 -5.25 36.16 14.53
N VAL A 50 -5.58 35.27 13.58
CA VAL A 50 -5.96 33.85 13.84
C VAL A 50 -4.91 32.86 13.36
N ILE A 51 -3.65 33.28 13.19
CA ILE A 51 -2.58 32.42 12.68
C ILE A 51 -2.38 31.18 13.58
N ALA A 52 -2.43 31.35 14.90
CA ALA A 52 -2.24 30.27 15.85
C ALA A 52 -3.37 29.21 15.82
N GLU A 53 -4.54 29.57 15.28
CA GLU A 53 -5.68 28.66 15.15
C GLU A 53 -5.66 27.84 13.86
N LEU A 54 -4.72 28.12 12.96
CA LEU A 54 -4.60 27.53 11.63
C LEU A 54 -3.31 26.72 11.47
N PRO A 55 -3.37 25.61 10.71
CA PRO A 55 -4.57 24.99 10.15
C PRO A 55 -5.45 24.34 11.23
N VAL A 56 -6.76 24.37 11.03
CA VAL A 56 -7.68 23.62 11.89
C VAL A 56 -7.38 22.13 11.74
N LYS A 57 -6.86 21.52 12.81
CA LYS A 57 -6.46 20.11 12.81
C LYS A 57 -7.62 19.27 13.33
N ASN A 58 -8.15 18.41 12.49
CA ASN A 58 -9.05 17.36 12.93
C ASN A 58 -8.29 16.35 13.80
N LYS A 59 -8.92 15.85 14.85
CA LYS A 59 -8.35 14.75 15.63
C LYS A 59 -8.10 13.56 14.68
N PRO A 60 -6.91 12.94 14.75
CA PRO A 60 -6.62 11.78 13.92
C PRO A 60 -7.65 10.68 14.23
N GLN A 61 -8.33 10.20 13.19
CA GLN A 61 -9.20 9.05 13.33
C GLN A 61 -8.36 7.80 13.55
N LYS A 62 -8.86 6.89 14.42
CA LYS A 62 -8.22 5.58 14.58
C LYS A 62 -8.25 4.86 13.24
N ARG A 63 -7.11 4.31 12.84
CA ARG A 63 -7.02 3.49 11.63
C ARG A 63 -7.76 2.18 11.85
N ARG A 64 -8.40 1.70 10.78
CA ARG A 64 -8.96 0.35 10.77
C ARG A 64 -7.83 -0.66 10.65
N ILE A 65 -7.77 -1.62 11.54
CA ILE A 65 -6.82 -2.73 11.47
C ILE A 65 -7.44 -3.83 10.61
N GLU A 66 -6.69 -4.30 9.64
CA GLU A 66 -7.01 -5.46 8.82
C GLU A 66 -5.92 -6.50 9.00
N GLU A 67 -6.30 -7.61 9.64
CA GLU A 67 -5.43 -8.78 9.79
C GLU A 67 -5.48 -9.60 8.51
N ARG A 68 -4.31 -10.04 8.05
CA ARG A 68 -4.17 -10.79 6.82
C ARG A 68 -3.11 -11.87 6.96
N THR A 69 -3.40 -13.05 6.44
CA THR A 69 -2.43 -14.14 6.33
C THR A 69 -1.97 -14.25 4.89
N LEU A 70 -0.73 -13.88 4.62
CA LEU A 70 -0.11 -13.96 3.30
C LEU A 70 0.34 -15.39 3.00
N ILE A 71 0.13 -15.82 1.77
CA ILE A 71 0.48 -17.14 1.28
C ILE A 71 1.48 -17.01 0.13
N LEU A 72 2.75 -17.15 0.44
CA LEU A 72 3.82 -17.15 -0.55
C LEU A 72 3.93 -18.55 -1.14
N LEU A 73 3.15 -18.83 -2.18
CA LEU A 73 3.17 -20.11 -2.89
C LEU A 73 4.28 -20.12 -3.94
N SER A 74 5.24 -21.03 -3.80
CA SER A 74 6.30 -21.23 -4.78
C SER A 74 6.23 -22.63 -5.38
N GLY A 75 6.32 -22.74 -6.70
CA GLY A 75 6.34 -23.97 -7.45
C GLY A 75 7.37 -23.93 -8.59
N THR A 76 7.41 -24.94 -9.43
CA THR A 76 8.33 -25.02 -10.58
C THR A 76 8.14 -23.90 -11.60
N LYS A 77 6.97 -23.27 -11.63
CA LYS A 77 6.62 -22.15 -12.53
C LYS A 77 6.75 -20.76 -11.90
N GLY A 78 7.47 -20.68 -10.77
CA GLY A 78 7.69 -19.43 -10.06
C GLY A 78 6.78 -19.26 -8.86
N ILE A 79 6.31 -18.03 -8.65
CA ILE A 79 5.59 -17.61 -7.45
C ILE A 79 4.19 -17.14 -7.80
N ALA A 80 3.22 -17.51 -6.96
CA ALA A 80 1.84 -17.11 -7.14
C ALA A 80 1.64 -15.63 -6.80
N LEU A 81 1.04 -14.90 -7.72
CA LEU A 81 0.52 -13.55 -7.51
C LEU A 81 -0.97 -13.50 -7.80
N ARG A 82 -1.62 -12.45 -7.31
CA ARG A 82 -3.01 -12.13 -7.60
C ARG A 82 -3.12 -10.66 -8.02
N LYS A 83 -4.05 -10.38 -8.92
CA LYS A 83 -4.41 -8.99 -9.25
C LYS A 83 -5.55 -8.53 -8.35
N ARG A 84 -5.37 -7.38 -7.71
CA ARG A 84 -6.41 -6.79 -6.86
C ARG A 84 -7.61 -6.29 -7.70
N PRO A 85 -8.80 -6.24 -7.09
CA PRO A 85 -9.97 -5.67 -7.75
C PRO A 85 -9.72 -4.26 -8.28
N ALA A 86 -10.50 -3.83 -9.27
CA ALA A 86 -10.38 -2.50 -9.89
C ALA A 86 -10.83 -1.35 -8.96
N LYS A 87 -11.35 -1.66 -7.76
CA LYS A 87 -11.80 -0.68 -6.76
C LYS A 87 -11.21 -1.00 -5.39
N GLY A 88 -11.05 0.02 -4.55
CA GLY A 88 -10.54 -0.10 -3.18
C GLY A 88 -9.04 0.20 -3.06
N LEU A 89 -8.48 -0.15 -1.92
CA LEU A 89 -7.06 0.10 -1.60
C LEU A 89 -6.16 -0.66 -2.57
N LEU A 90 -5.16 0.02 -3.15
CA LEU A 90 -4.23 -0.54 -4.14
C LEU A 90 -4.94 -1.19 -5.34
N ALA A 91 -6.04 -0.59 -5.82
CA ALA A 91 -6.86 -1.10 -6.91
C ALA A 91 -6.04 -1.42 -8.17
N GLY A 92 -6.27 -2.61 -8.74
CA GLY A 92 -5.63 -3.05 -9.98
C GLY A 92 -4.15 -3.40 -9.87
N MET A 93 -3.51 -3.22 -8.72
CA MET A 93 -2.12 -3.61 -8.47
C MET A 93 -2.01 -5.12 -8.21
N TYR A 94 -0.79 -5.64 -8.28
CA TYR A 94 -0.51 -7.03 -7.93
C TYR A 94 -0.26 -7.19 -6.44
N GLU A 95 -0.59 -8.35 -5.90
CA GLU A 95 -0.37 -8.68 -4.50
C GLU A 95 0.01 -10.15 -4.30
N ILE A 96 0.64 -10.43 -3.16
CA ILE A 96 0.78 -11.78 -2.65
C ILE A 96 -0.60 -12.28 -2.26
N PRO A 97 -1.02 -13.50 -2.66
CA PRO A 97 -2.27 -14.10 -2.20
C PRO A 97 -2.42 -14.05 -0.69
N ALA A 98 -3.62 -13.73 -0.21
CA ALA A 98 -3.90 -13.61 1.22
C ALA A 98 -5.28 -14.13 1.59
N ILE A 99 -5.40 -14.61 2.82
CA ILE A 99 -6.64 -14.94 3.51
C ILE A 99 -6.90 -13.84 4.55
N ASP A 100 -8.15 -13.46 4.75
CA ASP A 100 -8.53 -12.50 5.77
C ASP A 100 -8.40 -13.11 7.17
N GLY A 101 -7.92 -12.29 8.11
CA GLY A 101 -7.61 -12.67 9.49
C GLY A 101 -6.29 -13.42 9.63
N PHE A 102 -5.87 -13.59 10.88
CA PHE A 102 -4.73 -14.45 11.20
C PHE A 102 -5.15 -15.92 11.17
N LYS A 103 -4.41 -16.71 10.40
CA LYS A 103 -4.61 -18.13 10.24
C LYS A 103 -3.42 -18.88 10.79
N GLU A 104 -3.70 -20.05 11.40
CA GLU A 104 -2.68 -20.98 11.81
C GLU A 104 -2.28 -21.91 10.65
N GLU A 105 -1.13 -22.55 10.78
CA GLU A 105 -0.55 -23.40 9.74
C GLU A 105 -1.55 -24.44 9.20
N ALA A 106 -2.30 -25.11 10.10
CA ALA A 106 -3.31 -26.10 9.71
C ALA A 106 -4.45 -25.53 8.86
N GLU A 107 -4.88 -24.31 9.16
CA GLU A 107 -5.92 -23.61 8.38
C GLU A 107 -5.39 -23.20 6.99
N VAL A 108 -4.13 -22.72 6.94
CA VAL A 108 -3.46 -22.38 5.67
C VAL A 108 -3.30 -23.61 4.79
N LEU A 109 -2.86 -24.74 5.35
CA LEU A 109 -2.76 -26.00 4.63
C LEU A 109 -4.11 -26.50 4.12
N THR A 110 -5.16 -26.38 4.94
CA THR A 110 -6.52 -26.74 4.55
C THR A 110 -7.02 -25.86 3.39
N TYR A 111 -6.79 -24.55 3.48
CA TYR A 111 -7.13 -23.63 2.42
C TYR A 111 -6.40 -23.95 1.11
N VAL A 112 -5.08 -24.11 1.17
CA VAL A 112 -4.24 -24.37 -0.02
C VAL A 112 -4.62 -25.68 -0.70
N ARG A 113 -4.92 -26.74 0.07
CA ARG A 113 -5.43 -28.00 -0.46
C ARG A 113 -6.83 -27.84 -1.05
N GLY A 114 -7.71 -27.07 -0.40
CA GLY A 114 -9.07 -26.81 -0.87
C GLY A 114 -9.14 -26.08 -2.21
N ILE A 115 -8.12 -25.27 -2.52
CA ILE A 115 -7.97 -24.63 -3.83
C ILE A 115 -7.16 -25.49 -4.83
N GLY A 116 -6.84 -26.72 -4.48
CA GLY A 116 -6.29 -27.72 -5.40
C GLY A 116 -4.76 -27.80 -5.45
N TYR A 117 -4.03 -27.14 -4.57
CA TYR A 117 -2.58 -27.28 -4.51
C TYR A 117 -2.15 -28.31 -3.45
N HIS A 118 -1.02 -28.95 -3.68
CA HIS A 118 -0.43 -29.93 -2.76
C HIS A 118 0.86 -29.36 -2.14
N PRO A 119 0.78 -28.81 -0.91
CA PRO A 119 1.96 -28.29 -0.24
C PRO A 119 2.93 -29.43 0.12
N LEU A 120 4.18 -29.30 -0.30
CA LEU A 120 5.29 -30.18 0.07
C LEU A 120 5.96 -29.72 1.37
N HIS A 121 6.00 -28.40 1.57
CA HIS A 121 6.61 -27.77 2.73
C HIS A 121 5.89 -26.47 3.05
N ILE A 122 5.75 -26.19 4.34
CA ILE A 122 5.24 -24.93 4.86
C ILE A 122 6.17 -24.40 5.94
N LYS A 123 6.38 -23.11 5.98
CA LYS A 123 7.15 -22.41 6.99
C LYS A 123 6.53 -21.07 7.29
N GLU A 124 6.24 -20.82 8.56
CA GLU A 124 5.88 -19.46 9.01
C GLU A 124 7.12 -18.55 8.90
N ILE A 125 6.92 -17.36 8.39
CA ILE A 125 7.93 -16.31 8.28
C ILE A 125 7.49 -15.08 9.06
N GLU A 126 8.31 -14.02 9.02
CA GLU A 126 8.09 -12.85 9.86
C GLU A 126 6.75 -12.14 9.63
N THR A 127 6.15 -11.67 10.72
CA THR A 127 4.97 -10.81 10.73
C THR A 127 5.37 -9.36 10.51
N HIS A 128 4.60 -8.62 9.71
CA HIS A 128 4.82 -7.21 9.43
C HIS A 128 3.54 -6.39 9.54
N VAL A 129 3.70 -5.12 9.93
CA VAL A 129 2.63 -4.13 9.92
C VAL A 129 2.95 -3.08 8.86
N HIS A 130 1.99 -2.81 7.97
CA HIS A 130 2.06 -1.72 7.02
C HIS A 130 0.96 -0.71 7.26
N ILE A 131 1.35 0.57 7.36
CA ILE A 131 0.45 1.65 7.74
C ILE A 131 0.11 2.49 6.50
N PHE A 132 -1.17 2.52 6.16
CA PHE A 132 -1.73 3.47 5.20
C PHE A 132 -2.34 4.67 5.94
N SER A 133 -2.87 5.64 5.21
CA SER A 133 -3.47 6.84 5.82
C SER A 133 -4.64 6.51 6.78
N HIS A 134 -5.47 5.55 6.44
CA HIS A 134 -6.72 5.21 7.18
C HIS A 134 -6.86 3.72 7.53
N ILE A 135 -5.93 2.88 7.12
CA ILE A 135 -5.92 1.42 7.34
C ILE A 135 -4.53 1.00 7.79
N GLU A 136 -4.45 -0.02 8.64
CA GLU A 136 -3.23 -0.76 8.96
C GLU A 136 -3.41 -2.21 8.56
N TRP A 137 -2.47 -2.75 7.77
CA TRP A 137 -2.40 -4.17 7.52
C TRP A 137 -1.45 -4.84 8.49
N HIS A 138 -1.99 -5.72 9.32
CA HIS A 138 -1.22 -6.63 10.16
C HIS A 138 -1.11 -7.95 9.40
N MET A 139 0.09 -8.30 8.97
CA MET A 139 0.33 -9.40 8.05
C MET A 139 1.14 -10.49 8.72
N LYS A 140 0.55 -11.68 8.90
CA LYS A 140 1.22 -12.95 9.18
C LYS A 140 1.50 -13.62 7.83
N ALA A 141 2.61 -14.32 7.68
CA ALA A 141 2.96 -14.88 6.38
C ALA A 141 3.52 -16.30 6.46
N PHE A 142 3.15 -17.11 5.48
CA PHE A 142 3.66 -18.46 5.29
C PHE A 142 4.30 -18.62 3.92
N LEU A 143 5.48 -19.20 3.90
CA LEU A 143 6.14 -19.66 2.69
C LEU A 143 5.78 -21.11 2.45
N LEU A 144 5.15 -21.40 1.32
CA LEU A 144 4.75 -22.74 0.92
C LEU A 144 5.44 -23.13 -0.38
N ARG A 145 6.03 -24.31 -0.38
CA ARG A 145 6.49 -24.98 -1.59
C ARG A 145 5.44 -26.00 -2.02
N ILE A 146 5.02 -25.92 -3.26
CA ILE A 146 4.04 -26.85 -3.83
C ILE A 146 4.66 -27.71 -4.90
N ASP A 147 4.04 -28.87 -5.12
CA ASP A 147 4.37 -29.78 -6.22
C ASP A 147 3.92 -29.19 -7.57
N GLU A 148 4.24 -29.85 -8.66
CA GLU A 148 3.90 -29.39 -9.99
C GLU A 148 2.38 -29.16 -10.15
N ILE A 149 2.06 -28.01 -10.75
CA ILE A 149 0.68 -27.65 -11.06
C ILE A 149 0.26 -28.47 -12.28
N SER A 150 -0.71 -29.37 -12.13
CA SER A 150 -1.29 -30.06 -13.28
C SER A 150 -1.99 -29.03 -14.19
N ASP A 151 -1.92 -29.22 -15.51
CA ASP A 151 -2.53 -28.30 -16.49
C ASP A 151 -4.04 -28.18 -16.36
N SER A 152 -4.71 -29.15 -15.74
CA SER A 152 -6.13 -29.12 -15.41
C SER A 152 -6.49 -28.04 -14.38
N MET A 153 -5.56 -27.62 -13.51
CA MET A 153 -5.76 -26.59 -12.48
C MET A 153 -5.65 -25.15 -12.99
N LYS A 154 -5.05 -24.94 -14.16
CA LYS A 154 -4.91 -23.61 -14.77
C LYS A 154 -6.27 -22.96 -15.14
N LYS A 155 -7.36 -23.71 -15.16
CA LYS A 155 -8.69 -23.23 -15.59
C LYS A 155 -9.71 -23.12 -14.45
N ASP A 156 -9.35 -23.38 -13.22
CA ASP A 156 -10.29 -23.23 -12.11
C ASP A 156 -10.51 -21.74 -11.81
N LYS A 157 -11.70 -21.24 -12.22
CA LYS A 157 -12.11 -19.85 -11.99
C LYS A 157 -12.22 -19.45 -10.51
N ARG A 158 -12.04 -20.41 -9.58
CA ARG A 158 -12.04 -20.17 -8.13
C ARG A 158 -10.72 -19.59 -7.64
N ASN A 159 -9.66 -19.69 -8.44
CA ASN A 159 -8.32 -19.21 -8.11
C ASN A 159 -7.93 -18.08 -9.05
N ASP A 160 -7.98 -16.85 -8.55
CA ASP A 160 -7.45 -15.66 -9.23
C ASP A 160 -5.92 -15.58 -9.20
N PHE A 161 -5.23 -16.72 -8.91
CA PHE A 161 -3.78 -16.76 -8.82
C PHE A 161 -3.18 -17.10 -10.18
N PHE A 162 -2.05 -16.49 -10.46
CA PHE A 162 -1.20 -16.84 -11.60
C PHE A 162 0.25 -16.90 -11.14
N PHE A 163 1.04 -17.76 -11.77
CA PHE A 163 2.44 -17.95 -11.41
C PHE A 163 3.31 -17.14 -12.33
N VAL A 164 4.31 -16.48 -11.76
CA VAL A 164 5.28 -15.65 -12.47
C VAL A 164 6.70 -16.03 -12.06
N GLU A 165 7.62 -15.96 -12.97
CA GLU A 165 9.03 -16.13 -12.66
C GLU A 165 9.55 -14.95 -11.84
N PRO A 166 10.46 -15.17 -10.87
CA PRO A 166 10.97 -14.10 -10.00
C PRO A 166 11.52 -12.89 -10.77
N ASP A 167 12.19 -13.11 -11.89
CA ASP A 167 12.79 -12.07 -12.71
C ASP A 167 11.74 -11.15 -13.37
N GLU A 168 10.54 -11.66 -13.64
CA GLU A 168 9.47 -10.87 -14.26
C GLU A 168 8.74 -9.95 -13.26
N ILE A 169 8.87 -10.22 -11.96
CA ILE A 169 8.10 -9.50 -10.92
C ILE A 169 8.44 -8.01 -10.93
N LYS A 170 9.72 -7.66 -11.04
CA LYS A 170 10.17 -6.26 -11.00
C LYS A 170 9.62 -5.43 -12.17
N ASP A 171 9.63 -6.01 -13.35
CA ASP A 171 9.36 -5.29 -14.58
C ASP A 171 7.88 -5.35 -14.99
N LYS A 172 7.25 -6.51 -14.83
CA LYS A 172 5.89 -6.74 -15.35
C LYS A 172 4.82 -6.76 -14.25
N PHE A 173 5.19 -7.14 -13.01
CA PHE A 173 4.25 -7.35 -11.92
C PHE A 173 4.66 -6.61 -10.63
N PRO A 174 4.81 -5.28 -10.67
CA PRO A 174 5.32 -4.53 -9.53
C PRO A 174 4.41 -4.69 -8.30
N LEU A 175 5.02 -5.10 -7.19
CA LEU A 175 4.35 -5.23 -5.92
C LEU A 175 4.38 -3.92 -5.12
N PRO A 176 3.28 -3.53 -4.47
CA PRO A 176 3.24 -2.40 -3.54
C PRO A 176 4.30 -2.49 -2.44
N SER A 177 4.69 -1.33 -1.90
CA SER A 177 5.65 -1.22 -0.79
C SER A 177 5.23 -1.98 0.46
N ALA A 178 3.92 -2.21 0.65
CA ALA A 178 3.40 -3.04 1.73
C ALA A 178 4.00 -4.46 1.76
N PHE A 179 4.41 -4.98 0.62
CA PHE A 179 5.02 -6.31 0.49
C PHE A 179 6.55 -6.28 0.44
N ALA A 180 7.18 -5.11 0.60
CA ALA A 180 8.64 -4.98 0.55
C ALA A 180 9.39 -5.94 1.51
N PRO A 181 8.94 -6.19 2.76
CA PRO A 181 9.61 -7.14 3.65
C PRO A 181 9.67 -8.57 3.12
N TYR A 182 8.71 -8.95 2.27
CA TYR A 182 8.58 -10.32 1.74
C TYR A 182 9.30 -10.53 0.40
N ARG A 183 9.80 -9.48 -0.25
CA ARG A 183 10.51 -9.58 -1.55
C ARG A 183 11.69 -10.54 -1.51
N LYS A 184 12.43 -10.58 -0.40
CA LYS A 184 13.56 -11.52 -0.22
C LYS A 184 13.21 -13.00 -0.36
N TYR A 185 11.91 -13.36 -0.25
CA TYR A 185 11.42 -14.73 -0.46
C TYR A 185 10.86 -14.96 -1.86
N ILE A 186 10.65 -13.90 -2.60
CA ILE A 186 9.97 -13.88 -3.89
C ILE A 186 10.98 -13.70 -5.04
N GLU A 187 12.01 -12.91 -4.81
CA GLU A 187 13.01 -12.51 -5.81
C GLU A 187 14.31 -13.34 -5.72
N ARG A 188 14.20 -14.60 -5.24
CA ARG A 188 15.35 -15.53 -5.13
C ARG A 188 15.36 -16.56 -6.25
#